data_86426f21e6f3ad81816cc66f82fcf9b8
#
_entry.id   86426f21e6f3ad81816cc66f82fcf9b8
#
_cell.length_a   1.000
_cell.length_b   1.000
_cell.length_c   1.000
_cell.angle_alpha   90.00
_cell.angle_beta   90.00
_cell.angle_gamma   90.00
#
_symmetry.space_group_name_H-M   'P 1'
#
loop_
_entity.id
_entity.type
_entity.pdbx_description
1 polymer ?
#
loop_
_entity_poly.entity_id
_entity_poly.type
_entity_poly.pdbx_seq_one_letter_code
_entity_poly.pdbx_strand_id
1 'polypeptide(L)'
;DGNITPVRLAYWLLETGQISEDEFPEKTHDIYLLFEPEFRAFEKDYLEELPLAETVVEIINKAKGFSILAHPQSMKVNFGEFLKLYARGLRGIEAFYPEQEPDSYLAWARKMSVAVSAGNDYHGVLDRTERSIGHLVDPELLKGVYLYTGDISI
;
A
#
# COMPACT_ATOMS: atom_id res chain seq x y z
N ASP A 1 -8.30 -6.61 -21.87
CA ASP A 1 -6.93 -6.87 -21.39
C ASP A 1 -6.81 -6.30 -19.96
N GLY A 2 -7.21 -7.10 -18.96
CA GLY A 2 -7.11 -6.73 -17.56
C GLY A 2 -5.99 -7.52 -16.91
N ASN A 3 -5.21 -6.87 -16.03
CA ASN A 3 -4.22 -7.57 -15.22
C ASN A 3 -4.92 -8.67 -14.41
N ILE A 4 -4.36 -9.86 -14.44
CA ILE A 4 -4.81 -10.97 -13.60
C ILE A 4 -4.20 -10.70 -12.22
N THR A 5 -5.05 -10.36 -11.25
CA THR A 5 -4.63 -10.24 -9.85
C THR A 5 -4.97 -11.53 -9.11
N PRO A 6 -4.29 -11.89 -8.01
CA PRO A 6 -4.64 -13.04 -7.18
C PRO A 6 -6.12 -13.03 -6.75
N VAL A 7 -6.65 -11.86 -6.39
CA VAL A 7 -8.07 -11.68 -6.06
C VAL A 7 -8.97 -12.09 -7.21
N ARG A 8 -8.69 -11.63 -8.42
CA ARG A 8 -9.49 -11.94 -9.61
C ARG A 8 -9.42 -13.41 -9.99
N LEU A 9 -8.25 -14.01 -9.81
CA LEU A 9 -8.06 -15.45 -10.04
C LEU A 9 -8.84 -16.28 -9.00
N ALA A 10 -8.81 -15.90 -7.73
CA ALA A 10 -9.57 -16.56 -6.67
C ALA A 10 -11.09 -16.52 -6.96
N TYR A 11 -11.62 -15.36 -7.38
CA TYR A 11 -13.02 -15.26 -7.79
C TYR A 11 -13.36 -16.12 -9.02
N TRP A 12 -12.45 -16.19 -10.00
CA TRP A 12 -12.63 -17.07 -11.15
C TRP A 12 -12.68 -18.55 -10.73
N LEU A 13 -11.83 -18.98 -9.78
CA LEU A 13 -11.86 -20.34 -9.23
C LEU A 13 -13.18 -20.63 -8.52
N LEU A 14 -13.71 -19.66 -7.76
CA LEU A 14 -15.01 -19.77 -7.11
C LEU A 14 -16.16 -19.86 -8.14
N GLU A 15 -16.21 -18.95 -9.11
CA GLU A 15 -17.22 -18.89 -10.16
C GLU A 15 -17.23 -20.14 -11.03
N THR A 16 -16.09 -20.77 -11.25
CA THR A 16 -15.94 -22.00 -12.02
C THR A 16 -16.10 -23.26 -11.18
N GLY A 17 -16.36 -23.12 -9.87
CA GLY A 17 -16.59 -24.26 -8.96
C GLY A 17 -15.33 -25.08 -8.68
N GLN A 18 -14.14 -24.52 -8.90
CA GLN A 18 -12.86 -25.17 -8.58
C GLN A 18 -12.52 -25.03 -7.08
N ILE A 19 -13.06 -24.03 -6.42
CA ILE A 19 -13.09 -23.89 -4.96
C ILE A 19 -14.53 -23.60 -4.51
N SER A 20 -14.88 -24.00 -3.30
CA SER A 20 -16.19 -23.73 -2.69
C SER A 20 -16.19 -22.35 -2.00
N GLU A 21 -17.40 -21.87 -1.63
CA GLU A 21 -17.54 -20.65 -0.85
C GLU A 21 -16.85 -20.75 0.52
N ASP A 22 -16.83 -21.94 1.13
CA ASP A 22 -16.18 -22.18 2.42
C ASP A 22 -14.65 -22.16 2.32
N GLU A 23 -14.11 -22.46 1.13
CA GLU A 23 -12.67 -22.40 0.85
C GLU A 23 -12.22 -20.99 0.42
N PHE A 24 -13.18 -20.10 0.10
CA PHE A 24 -12.85 -18.75 -0.32
C PHE A 24 -12.44 -17.92 0.91
N PRO A 25 -11.22 -17.33 0.91
CA PRO A 25 -10.71 -16.59 2.05
C PRO A 25 -11.59 -15.41 2.44
N GLU A 26 -11.81 -15.22 3.74
CA GLU A 26 -12.55 -14.06 4.26
C GLU A 26 -11.77 -12.75 4.06
N LYS A 27 -10.44 -12.82 4.09
CA LYS A 27 -9.57 -11.66 3.96
C LYS A 27 -8.81 -11.71 2.65
N THR A 28 -8.71 -10.58 1.97
CA THR A 28 -7.94 -10.44 0.73
C THR A 28 -6.48 -10.92 0.88
N HIS A 29 -5.89 -10.69 2.05
CA HIS A 29 -4.53 -11.17 2.36
C HIS A 29 -4.41 -12.70 2.28
N ASP A 30 -5.44 -13.42 2.73
CA ASP A 30 -5.42 -14.88 2.79
C ASP A 30 -5.64 -15.52 1.42
N ILE A 31 -6.05 -14.74 0.41
CA ILE A 31 -6.17 -15.20 -0.99
C ILE A 31 -4.83 -15.74 -1.50
N TYR A 32 -3.72 -15.14 -1.08
CA TYR A 32 -2.39 -15.61 -1.45
C TYR A 32 -2.11 -17.04 -0.94
N LEU A 33 -2.75 -17.45 0.16
CA LEU A 33 -2.61 -18.80 0.72
C LEU A 33 -3.23 -19.87 -0.16
N LEU A 34 -4.21 -19.53 -1.02
CA LEU A 34 -4.79 -20.46 -2.00
C LEU A 34 -3.77 -20.93 -3.04
N PHE A 35 -2.71 -20.18 -3.22
CA PHE A 35 -1.71 -20.41 -4.27
C PHE A 35 -0.33 -20.82 -3.70
N GLU A 36 -0.27 -21.20 -2.40
CA GLU A 36 0.93 -21.82 -1.84
C GLU A 36 1.00 -23.32 -2.24
N PRO A 37 2.16 -23.83 -2.64
CA PRO A 37 3.51 -23.27 -2.65
C PRO A 37 3.92 -22.59 -3.97
N GLU A 38 3.14 -22.76 -5.05
CA GLU A 38 3.50 -22.32 -6.39
C GLU A 38 3.71 -20.80 -6.44
N PHE A 39 2.86 -20.06 -5.73
CA PHE A 39 2.95 -18.60 -5.67
C PHE A 39 4.21 -18.13 -4.95
N ARG A 40 4.64 -18.79 -3.90
CA ARG A 40 5.88 -18.44 -3.18
C ARG A 40 7.13 -18.63 -4.04
N ALA A 41 7.17 -19.67 -4.88
CA ALA A 41 8.25 -19.86 -5.80
C ALA A 41 8.31 -18.73 -6.84
N PHE A 42 7.16 -18.40 -7.43
CA PHE A 42 7.02 -17.29 -8.37
C PHE A 42 7.32 -15.94 -7.71
N GLU A 43 6.81 -15.69 -6.49
CA GLU A 43 7.04 -14.47 -5.73
C GLU A 43 8.53 -14.24 -5.46
N LYS A 44 9.27 -15.28 -5.10
CA LYS A 44 10.72 -15.18 -4.85
C LYS A 44 11.46 -14.74 -6.11
N ASP A 45 11.23 -15.42 -7.22
CA ASP A 45 11.88 -15.10 -8.49
C ASP A 45 11.49 -13.69 -8.97
N TYR A 46 10.21 -13.33 -8.83
CA TYR A 46 9.71 -12.01 -9.19
C TYR A 46 10.28 -10.90 -8.31
N LEU A 47 10.40 -11.11 -6.99
CA LEU A 47 10.96 -10.11 -6.07
C LEU A 47 12.45 -9.85 -6.33
N GLU A 48 13.21 -10.86 -6.80
CA GLU A 48 14.61 -10.68 -7.18
C GLU A 48 14.78 -9.81 -8.44
N GLU A 49 13.76 -9.74 -9.30
CA GLU A 49 13.75 -8.90 -10.50
C GLU A 49 13.22 -7.48 -10.26
N LEU A 50 12.56 -7.23 -9.13
CA LEU A 50 12.01 -5.90 -8.83
C LEU A 50 13.13 -4.90 -8.51
N PRO A 51 13.00 -3.66 -9.00
CA PRO A 51 13.93 -2.60 -8.63
C PRO A 51 13.82 -2.29 -7.13
N LEU A 52 14.93 -1.93 -6.52
CA LEU A 52 14.93 -1.45 -5.14
C LEU A 52 14.00 -0.23 -4.99
N ALA A 53 13.36 -0.12 -3.83
CA ALA A 53 12.43 0.98 -3.54
C ALA A 53 13.09 2.36 -3.72
N GLU A 54 14.37 2.48 -3.37
CA GLU A 54 15.17 3.69 -3.60
C GLU A 54 15.25 4.05 -5.09
N THR A 55 15.45 3.05 -5.96
CA THR A 55 15.48 3.24 -7.42
C THR A 55 14.13 3.69 -7.94
N VAL A 56 13.03 3.11 -7.43
CA VAL A 56 11.67 3.51 -7.80
C VAL A 56 11.41 4.96 -7.42
N VAL A 57 11.78 5.39 -6.23
CA VAL A 57 11.66 6.79 -5.79
C VAL A 57 12.42 7.73 -6.72
N GLU A 58 13.64 7.36 -7.11
CA GLU A 58 14.43 8.17 -8.07
C GLU A 58 13.77 8.26 -9.45
N ILE A 59 13.21 7.16 -9.96
CA ILE A 59 12.49 7.15 -11.24
C ILE A 59 11.28 8.07 -11.19
N ILE A 60 10.46 7.97 -10.12
CA ILE A 60 9.29 8.84 -9.92
C ILE A 60 9.71 10.32 -9.91
N ASN A 61 10.78 10.66 -9.19
CA ASN A 61 11.28 12.03 -9.13
C ASN A 61 11.80 12.53 -10.48
N LYS A 62 12.52 11.69 -11.24
CA LYS A 62 12.98 12.02 -12.59
C LYS A 62 11.80 12.29 -13.54
N ALA A 63 10.71 11.56 -13.36
CA ALA A 63 9.46 11.77 -14.08
C ALA A 63 8.63 12.97 -13.56
N LYS A 64 9.16 13.75 -12.59
CA LYS A 64 8.47 14.83 -11.88
C LYS A 64 7.21 14.39 -11.12
N GLY A 65 7.13 13.11 -10.77
CA GLY A 65 6.08 12.54 -9.97
C GLY A 65 6.23 12.85 -8.48
N PHE A 66 5.22 12.49 -7.69
CA PHE A 66 5.18 12.63 -6.24
C PHE A 66 5.13 11.23 -5.61
N SER A 67 6.20 10.84 -4.91
CA SER A 67 6.30 9.53 -4.28
C SER A 67 5.80 9.57 -2.83
N ILE A 68 4.93 8.63 -2.48
CA ILE A 68 4.40 8.44 -1.13
C ILE A 68 4.68 7.00 -0.70
N LEU A 69 5.22 6.81 0.49
CA LEU A 69 5.37 5.49 1.10
C LEU A 69 4.01 5.02 1.62
N ALA A 70 3.44 4.02 0.96
CA ALA A 70 2.14 3.45 1.31
C ALA A 70 2.22 2.52 2.52
N HIS A 71 1.17 2.46 3.33
CA HIS A 71 0.93 1.57 4.49
C HIS A 71 2.22 1.06 5.19
N PRO A 72 3.09 1.95 5.71
CA PRO A 72 4.43 1.58 6.21
C PRO A 72 4.40 0.61 7.39
N GLN A 73 3.33 0.57 8.17
CA GLN A 73 3.18 -0.39 9.27
C GLN A 73 3.02 -1.82 8.74
N SER A 74 2.19 -2.04 7.73
CA SER A 74 2.01 -3.36 7.10
C SER A 74 3.32 -3.89 6.55
N MET A 75 4.13 -3.00 5.98
CA MET A 75 5.45 -3.30 5.43
C MET A 75 6.55 -3.38 6.50
N LYS A 76 6.21 -3.12 7.79
CA LYS A 76 7.15 -3.08 8.93
C LYS A 76 8.34 -2.14 8.71
N VAL A 77 8.12 -1.06 7.97
CA VAL A 77 9.15 -0.06 7.67
C VAL A 77 9.55 0.66 8.95
N ASN A 78 10.85 0.67 9.25
CA ASN A 78 11.40 1.43 10.37
C ASN A 78 11.91 2.82 9.92
N PHE A 79 12.21 3.70 10.89
CA PHE A 79 12.65 5.05 10.58
C PHE A 79 13.94 5.12 9.76
N GLY A 80 14.86 4.16 9.94
CA GLY A 80 16.11 4.11 9.16
C GLY A 80 15.87 3.81 7.68
N GLU A 81 14.93 2.91 7.38
CA GLU A 81 14.50 2.59 6.01
C GLU A 81 13.77 3.79 5.38
N PHE A 82 12.87 4.43 6.13
CA PHE A 82 12.24 5.67 5.70
C PHE A 82 13.27 6.75 5.34
N LEU A 83 14.32 6.93 6.15
CA LEU A 83 15.39 7.89 5.87
C LEU A 83 16.17 7.57 4.59
N LYS A 84 16.38 6.29 4.26
CA LYS A 84 17.01 5.90 2.99
C LYS A 84 16.17 6.35 1.79
N LEU A 85 14.85 6.12 1.84
CA LEU A 85 13.92 6.56 0.81
C LEU A 85 13.83 8.09 0.73
N TYR A 86 13.80 8.76 1.88
CA TYR A 86 13.81 10.22 1.96
C TYR A 86 15.07 10.82 1.32
N ALA A 87 16.24 10.23 1.56
CA ALA A 87 17.49 10.64 0.94
C ALA A 87 17.49 10.51 -0.60
N ARG A 88 16.61 9.66 -1.15
CA ARG A 88 16.38 9.50 -2.59
C ARG A 88 15.26 10.40 -3.12
N GLY A 89 14.65 11.20 -2.25
CA GLY A 89 13.63 12.18 -2.61
C GLY A 89 12.20 11.69 -2.43
N LEU A 90 11.94 10.75 -1.53
CA LEU A 90 10.59 10.43 -1.07
C LEU A 90 9.92 11.70 -0.52
N ARG A 91 8.68 11.97 -0.95
CA ARG A 91 7.98 13.22 -0.65
C ARG A 91 6.81 13.08 0.30
N GLY A 92 6.34 11.88 0.55
CA GLY A 92 5.18 11.65 1.42
C GLY A 92 5.21 10.30 2.11
N ILE A 93 4.33 10.18 3.11
CA ILE A 93 4.09 8.95 3.86
C ILE A 93 2.59 8.82 4.13
N GLU A 94 2.04 7.63 3.94
CA GLU A 94 0.66 7.32 4.32
C GLU A 94 0.63 7.05 5.82
N ALA A 95 0.23 8.08 6.60
CA ALA A 95 0.15 7.98 8.04
C ALA A 95 -1.19 7.45 8.53
N PHE A 96 -2.25 7.65 7.74
CA PHE A 96 -3.60 7.23 8.07
C PHE A 96 -4.02 6.07 7.19
N TYR A 97 -4.01 4.89 7.78
CA TYR A 97 -4.36 3.62 7.14
C TYR A 97 -5.11 2.77 8.18
N PRO A 98 -6.08 1.94 7.80
CA PRO A 98 -6.78 1.07 8.75
C PRO A 98 -5.81 0.24 9.59
N GLU A 99 -6.07 0.13 10.88
CA GLU A 99 -5.26 -0.65 11.83
C GLU A 99 -3.83 -0.12 12.04
N GLN A 100 -3.50 1.07 11.52
CA GLN A 100 -2.21 1.72 11.69
C GLN A 100 -2.26 2.79 12.77
N GLU A 101 -1.27 2.78 13.68
CA GLU A 101 -1.09 3.84 14.67
C GLU A 101 -0.37 5.04 14.01
N PRO A 102 -1.06 6.18 13.82
CA PRO A 102 -0.55 7.28 13.01
C PRO A 102 0.59 8.06 13.66
N ASP A 103 0.70 8.08 14.98
CA ASP A 103 1.55 8.99 15.73
C ASP A 103 3.02 8.95 15.32
N SER A 104 3.57 7.77 15.15
CA SER A 104 4.96 7.58 14.74
C SER A 104 5.22 8.16 13.34
N TYR A 105 4.32 7.91 12.40
CA TYR A 105 4.44 8.35 11.01
C TYR A 105 4.20 9.85 10.86
N LEU A 106 3.30 10.41 11.67
CA LEU A 106 3.11 11.86 11.79
C LEU A 106 4.35 12.55 12.36
N ALA A 107 5.00 11.93 13.36
CA ALA A 107 6.25 12.44 13.90
C ALA A 107 7.37 12.43 12.84
N TRP A 108 7.47 11.37 12.03
CA TRP A 108 8.43 11.32 10.91
C TRP A 108 8.12 12.39 9.86
N ALA A 109 6.84 12.53 9.48
CA ALA A 109 6.41 13.53 8.51
C ALA A 109 6.75 14.95 8.95
N ARG A 110 6.45 15.29 10.21
CA ARG A 110 6.79 16.60 10.78
C ARG A 110 8.31 16.84 10.81
N LYS A 111 9.07 15.85 11.29
CA LYS A 111 10.53 15.94 11.42
C LYS A 111 11.22 16.14 10.07
N MET A 112 10.71 15.48 9.03
CA MET A 112 11.33 15.48 7.69
C MET A 112 10.63 16.43 6.72
N SER A 113 9.56 17.12 7.14
CA SER A 113 8.75 18.01 6.31
C SER A 113 8.25 17.36 5.03
N VAL A 114 7.80 16.10 5.12
CA VAL A 114 7.17 15.38 4.02
C VAL A 114 5.65 15.44 4.13
N ALA A 115 4.96 15.25 3.01
CA ALA A 115 3.50 15.23 2.99
C ALA A 115 2.95 13.97 3.67
N VAL A 116 1.69 14.07 4.11
CA VAL A 116 0.93 12.97 4.69
C VAL A 116 -0.23 12.62 3.77
N SER A 117 -0.48 11.35 3.58
CA SER A 117 -1.70 10.85 2.93
C SER A 117 -2.51 9.97 3.87
N ALA A 118 -3.76 9.75 3.46
CA ALA A 118 -4.69 8.85 4.11
C ALA A 118 -5.32 7.92 3.06
N GLY A 119 -5.51 6.67 3.39
CA GLY A 119 -6.13 5.69 2.52
C GLY A 119 -6.71 4.51 3.28
N ASN A 120 -7.57 3.75 2.63
CA ASN A 120 -8.19 2.54 3.19
C ASN A 120 -7.74 1.26 2.48
N ASP A 121 -6.84 1.39 1.49
CA ASP A 121 -6.42 0.25 0.67
C ASP A 121 -7.61 -0.53 0.09
N TYR A 122 -8.60 0.23 -0.41
CA TYR A 122 -9.84 -0.32 -0.94
C TYR A 122 -9.59 -1.02 -2.28
N HIS A 123 -9.91 -2.31 -2.33
CA HIS A 123 -9.68 -3.18 -3.51
C HIS A 123 -10.95 -3.43 -4.35
N GLY A 124 -11.96 -2.63 -4.17
CA GLY A 124 -13.22 -2.73 -4.90
C GLY A 124 -14.30 -3.53 -4.15
N VAL A 125 -15.45 -3.67 -4.81
CA VAL A 125 -16.64 -4.34 -4.22
C VAL A 125 -16.44 -5.83 -3.93
N LEU A 126 -15.39 -6.41 -4.47
CA LEU A 126 -15.02 -7.81 -4.24
C LEU A 126 -14.16 -7.99 -2.98
N ASP A 127 -13.68 -6.89 -2.39
CA ASP A 127 -12.99 -6.93 -1.12
C ASP A 127 -14.02 -7.20 0.00
N ARG A 128 -13.96 -8.41 0.60
CA ARG A 128 -14.82 -8.79 1.72
C ARG A 128 -14.42 -8.13 3.03
N THR A 129 -13.31 -7.38 3.04
CA THR A 129 -13.01 -6.50 4.15
C THR A 129 -14.06 -5.38 4.18
N GLU A 130 -14.55 -4.98 5.36
CA GLU A 130 -15.53 -3.89 5.51
C GLU A 130 -14.94 -2.50 5.19
N ARG A 131 -13.91 -2.46 4.34
CA ARG A 131 -13.24 -1.23 3.93
C ARG A 131 -14.13 -0.45 2.97
N SER A 132 -14.36 0.80 3.26
CA SER A 132 -15.10 1.73 2.41
C SER A 132 -14.13 2.70 1.72
N ILE A 133 -14.59 3.34 0.63
CA ILE A 133 -13.85 4.45 0.04
C ILE A 133 -13.85 5.63 1.02
N GLY A 134 -12.67 6.18 1.26
CA GLY A 134 -12.46 7.34 2.13
C GLY A 134 -12.02 6.96 3.54
N HIS A 135 -11.30 7.86 4.17
CA HIS A 135 -10.79 7.74 5.53
C HIS A 135 -11.08 9.02 6.31
N LEU A 136 -11.72 8.89 7.48
CA LEU A 136 -11.96 10.03 8.34
C LEU A 136 -10.72 10.27 9.20
N VAL A 137 -10.17 11.46 9.09
CA VAL A 137 -8.98 11.88 9.84
C VAL A 137 -9.39 12.98 10.82
N ASP A 138 -8.96 12.85 12.08
CA ASP A 138 -9.12 13.90 13.08
C ASP A 138 -8.29 15.14 12.65
N PRO A 139 -8.91 16.30 12.44
CA PRO A 139 -8.22 17.53 12.06
C PRO A 139 -7.11 17.94 13.03
N GLU A 140 -7.22 17.60 14.32
CA GLU A 140 -6.21 17.91 15.32
C GLU A 140 -4.88 17.20 15.04
N LEU A 141 -4.92 16.00 14.47
CA LEU A 141 -3.73 15.23 14.09
C LEU A 141 -2.99 15.83 12.89
N LEU A 142 -3.70 16.67 12.10
CA LEU A 142 -3.12 17.31 10.91
C LEU A 142 -2.31 18.58 11.23
N LYS A 143 -2.30 19.03 12.47
CA LYS A 143 -1.51 20.21 12.85
C LYS A 143 -0.03 20.01 12.59
N GLY A 144 0.55 20.90 11.80
CA GLY A 144 1.98 20.88 11.47
C GLY A 144 2.40 19.79 10.47
N VAL A 145 1.46 19.24 9.70
CA VAL A 145 1.75 18.34 8.57
C VAL A 145 1.12 18.88 7.28
N TYR A 146 1.69 18.48 6.15
CA TYR A 146 1.10 18.75 4.83
C TYR A 146 0.26 17.55 4.41
N LEU A 147 -1.05 17.73 4.26
CA LEU A 147 -1.92 16.70 3.71
C LEU A 147 -1.76 16.68 2.17
N TYR A 148 -1.44 15.52 1.62
CA TYR A 148 -1.48 15.34 0.17
C TYR A 148 -2.92 15.08 -0.28
N THR A 149 -3.51 16.03 -0.99
CA THR A 149 -4.91 15.97 -1.45
C THR A 149 -5.08 15.41 -2.86
N GLY A 150 -3.99 15.08 -3.52
CA GLY A 150 -4.02 14.61 -4.90
C GLY A 150 -4.18 15.74 -5.95
N ASP A 151 -4.30 16.98 -5.53
CA ASP A 151 -4.34 18.14 -6.44
C ASP A 151 -2.94 18.34 -7.06
N ILE A 152 -2.66 17.56 -8.08
CA ILE A 152 -1.55 17.85 -8.99
C ILE A 152 -2.11 18.88 -9.98
N SER A 153 -1.87 20.15 -9.71
CA SER A 153 -1.97 21.17 -10.77
C SER A 153 -0.90 20.82 -11.81
N ILE A 154 -1.33 20.29 -12.92
CA ILE A 154 -0.51 20.02 -14.11
C ILE A 154 -0.25 21.36 -14.81
#